data_c0c993ad971a25fa24105591820d8511
#
_entry.id   c0c993ad971a25fa24105591820d8511
#
_cell.length_a   1.000
_cell.length_b   1.000
_cell.length_c   1.000
_cell.angle_alpha   90.00
_cell.angle_beta   90.00
_cell.angle_gamma   90.00
#
_symmetry.space_group_name_H-M   'P 1'
#
loop_
_entity.id
_entity.type
_entity.pdbx_description
1 polymer ?
#
loop_
_entity_poly.entity_id
_entity_poly.type
_entity_poly.pdbx_seq_one_letter_code
_entity_poly.pdbx_strand_id
1 'polypeptide(L)'
;MIKRYSRPELIKVWSQQEKYKIWFEIEAYACEAMESISLIPKGTTKNVLKASGIDYDIDEIDAIEKITKHDVIAFLTYLSKFIGESSRFVHQGLTSSDVLDTCFNIQLVNASNYLEKGLQDLLDLSLIHI
;
A
#
# COMPACT_ATOMS: atom_id res chain seq x y z
N MET A 1 -6.20 -15.70 -6.52
CA MET A 1 -6.42 -15.57 -7.98
C MET A 1 -5.65 -16.67 -8.71
N ILE A 2 -6.25 -17.33 -9.71
CA ILE A 2 -5.55 -18.39 -10.47
C ILE A 2 -4.69 -17.71 -11.53
N LYS A 3 -3.36 -17.73 -11.35
CA LYS A 3 -2.40 -16.97 -12.19
C LYS A 3 -2.57 -17.20 -13.69
N ARG A 4 -2.79 -18.45 -14.13
CA ARG A 4 -2.92 -18.78 -15.57
C ARG A 4 -4.17 -18.23 -16.27
N TYR A 5 -5.16 -17.75 -15.49
CA TYR A 5 -6.40 -17.17 -16.00
C TYR A 5 -6.51 -15.67 -15.69
N SER A 6 -5.46 -15.06 -15.18
CA SER A 6 -5.47 -13.67 -14.74
C SER A 6 -4.45 -12.84 -15.51
N ARG A 7 -4.82 -11.62 -15.85
CA ARG A 7 -3.91 -10.66 -16.46
C ARG A 7 -2.77 -10.33 -15.49
N PRO A 8 -1.51 -10.28 -15.92
CA PRO A 8 -0.36 -9.99 -15.03
C PRO A 8 -0.49 -8.68 -14.28
N GLU A 9 -1.04 -7.65 -14.94
CA GLU A 9 -1.26 -6.33 -14.36
C GLU A 9 -2.22 -6.39 -13.16
N LEU A 10 -3.32 -7.14 -13.29
CA LEU A 10 -4.29 -7.31 -12.21
C LEU A 10 -3.74 -8.19 -11.07
N ILE A 11 -2.90 -9.19 -11.41
CA ILE A 11 -2.19 -9.96 -10.37
C ILE A 11 -1.31 -9.03 -9.53
N LYS A 12 -0.60 -8.08 -10.17
CA LYS A 12 0.24 -7.11 -9.48
C LYS A 12 -0.59 -6.19 -8.58
N VAL A 13 -1.68 -5.59 -9.10
CA VAL A 13 -2.56 -4.70 -8.32
C VAL A 13 -3.03 -5.36 -7.02
N TRP A 14 -3.35 -6.66 -7.05
CA TRP A 14 -3.88 -7.41 -5.91
C TRP A 14 -2.82 -8.22 -5.16
N SER A 15 -1.53 -7.97 -5.41
CA SER A 15 -0.45 -8.64 -4.70
C SER A 15 -0.25 -8.07 -3.29
N GLN A 16 0.27 -8.89 -2.38
CA GLN A 16 0.64 -8.44 -1.03
C GLN A 16 1.72 -7.36 -1.06
N GLN A 17 2.69 -7.47 -1.97
CA GLN A 17 3.73 -6.46 -2.16
C GLN A 17 3.12 -5.09 -2.50
N GLU A 18 2.18 -5.05 -3.46
CA GLU A 18 1.53 -3.78 -3.84
C GLU A 18 0.65 -3.25 -2.71
N LYS A 19 -0.06 -4.13 -1.98
CA LYS A 19 -0.82 -3.75 -0.79
C LYS A 19 0.06 -3.06 0.25
N TYR A 20 1.18 -3.67 0.63
CA TYR A 20 2.09 -3.10 1.63
C TYR A 20 2.79 -1.83 1.15
N LYS A 21 3.07 -1.72 -0.15
CA LYS A 21 3.57 -0.48 -0.73
C LYS A 21 2.58 0.66 -0.56
N ILE A 22 1.30 0.43 -0.86
CA ILE A 22 0.25 1.44 -0.68
C ILE A 22 0.07 1.77 0.80
N TRP A 23 0.09 0.79 1.70
CA TRP A 23 0.04 1.03 3.14
C TRP A 23 1.18 1.94 3.61
N PHE A 24 2.39 1.68 3.14
CA PHE A 24 3.55 2.53 3.43
C PHE A 24 3.34 3.96 2.92
N GLU A 25 2.84 4.14 1.70
CA GLU A 25 2.59 5.46 1.12
C GLU A 25 1.55 6.24 1.94
N ILE A 26 0.48 5.60 2.39
CA ILE A 26 -0.55 6.21 3.26
C ILE A 26 0.09 6.70 4.57
N GLU A 27 0.85 5.84 5.23
CA GLU A 27 1.54 6.18 6.49
C GLU A 27 2.57 7.31 6.30
N ALA A 28 3.31 7.29 5.19
CA ALA A 28 4.28 8.33 4.88
C ALA A 28 3.61 9.68 4.64
N TYR A 29 2.51 9.73 3.88
CA TYR A 29 1.74 10.96 3.68
C TYR A 29 1.09 11.47 4.96
N ALA A 30 0.60 10.58 5.81
CA ALA A 30 0.08 10.96 7.13
C ALA A 30 1.18 11.60 8.00
N CYS A 31 2.39 11.02 8.02
CA CYS A 31 3.53 11.60 8.70
C CYS A 31 3.92 12.95 8.12
N GLU A 32 3.95 13.11 6.80
CA GLU A 32 4.24 14.39 6.14
C GLU A 32 3.24 15.47 6.55
N ALA A 33 1.95 15.16 6.53
CA ALA A 33 0.90 16.07 6.95
C ALA A 33 1.07 16.47 8.43
N MET A 34 1.29 15.51 9.33
CA MET A 34 1.50 15.77 10.75
C MET A 34 2.77 16.59 11.02
N GLU A 35 3.85 16.35 10.29
CA GLU A 35 5.08 17.13 10.37
C GLU A 35 4.86 18.58 9.92
N SER A 36 4.08 18.79 8.86
CA SER A 36 3.77 20.12 8.31
C SER A 36 3.05 21.02 9.30
N ILE A 37 2.18 20.44 10.13
CA ILE A 37 1.45 21.15 11.20
C ILE A 37 2.15 21.09 12.56
N SER A 38 3.39 20.60 12.59
CA SER A 38 4.22 20.48 13.81
C SER A 38 3.62 19.57 14.90
N LEU A 39 2.81 18.60 14.53
CA LEU A 39 2.24 17.60 15.44
C LEU A 39 3.27 16.52 15.80
N ILE A 40 4.21 16.25 14.91
CA ILE A 40 5.36 15.36 15.10
C ILE A 40 6.66 16.11 14.82
N PRO A 41 7.81 15.65 15.34
CA PRO A 41 9.10 16.33 15.18
C PRO A 41 9.53 16.45 13.71
N LYS A 42 10.16 17.58 13.37
CA LYS A 42 10.77 17.78 12.05
C LYS A 42 11.83 16.71 11.75
N GLY A 43 11.80 16.20 10.53
CA GLY A 43 12.71 15.16 10.05
C GLY A 43 12.16 13.74 10.25
N THR A 44 10.99 13.57 10.88
CA THR A 44 10.32 12.27 11.02
C THR A 44 10.00 11.67 9.67
N THR A 45 9.36 12.43 8.77
CA THR A 45 9.02 12.00 7.41
C THR A 45 10.25 11.54 6.63
N LYS A 46 11.35 12.28 6.72
CA LYS A 46 12.61 11.88 6.09
C LYS A 46 13.13 10.53 6.60
N ASN A 47 12.95 10.23 7.89
CA ASN A 47 13.33 8.94 8.44
C ASN A 47 12.37 7.82 8.02
N VAL A 48 11.06 8.09 7.96
CA VAL A 48 10.06 7.15 7.45
C VAL A 48 10.37 6.78 5.99
N LEU A 49 10.70 7.77 5.16
CA LEU A 49 11.01 7.56 3.75
C LEU A 49 12.29 6.73 3.50
N LYS A 50 13.13 6.46 4.51
CA LYS A 50 14.25 5.49 4.38
C LYS A 50 13.76 4.06 4.10
N ALA A 51 12.54 3.74 4.49
CA ALA A 51 11.90 2.46 4.20
C ALA A 51 11.15 2.45 2.85
N SER A 52 11.29 3.51 2.04
CA SER A 52 10.69 3.56 0.70
C SER A 52 11.37 2.57 -0.24
N GLY A 53 10.57 1.82 -0.99
CA GLY A 53 11.06 0.92 -2.04
C GLY A 53 11.71 -0.37 -1.54
N ILE A 54 11.54 -0.73 -0.27
CA ILE A 54 11.96 -2.03 0.23
C ILE A 54 11.08 -3.15 -0.37
N ASP A 55 11.68 -4.32 -0.57
CA ASP A 55 10.93 -5.55 -0.79
C ASP A 55 10.42 -6.07 0.55
N TYR A 56 9.09 -6.23 0.65
CA TYR A 56 8.48 -6.71 1.88
C TYR A 56 8.63 -8.22 2.00
N ASP A 57 9.20 -8.69 3.11
CA ASP A 57 9.19 -10.12 3.46
C ASP A 57 7.81 -10.49 4.01
N ILE A 58 6.99 -11.07 3.12
CA ILE A 58 5.60 -11.44 3.44
C ILE A 58 5.56 -12.49 4.55
N ASP A 59 6.47 -13.48 4.49
CA ASP A 59 6.50 -14.57 5.47
C ASP A 59 6.86 -14.05 6.86
N GLU A 60 7.75 -13.06 6.93
CA GLU A 60 8.10 -12.40 8.19
C GLU A 60 6.94 -11.58 8.75
N ILE A 61 6.23 -10.82 7.91
CA ILE A 61 5.04 -10.05 8.32
C ILE A 61 3.95 -11.01 8.82
N ASP A 62 3.69 -12.09 8.10
CA ASP A 62 2.71 -13.12 8.48
C ASP A 62 3.09 -13.79 9.82
N ALA A 63 4.39 -14.01 10.07
CA ALA A 63 4.88 -14.53 11.33
C ALA A 63 4.62 -13.57 12.50
N ILE A 64 4.82 -12.27 12.29
CA ILE A 64 4.50 -11.22 13.27
C ILE A 64 2.99 -11.15 13.50
N GLU A 65 2.18 -11.24 12.44
CA GLU A 65 0.72 -11.22 12.55
C GLU A 65 0.17 -12.39 13.37
N LYS A 66 0.75 -13.58 13.26
CA LYS A 66 0.37 -14.72 14.12
C LYS A 66 0.51 -14.42 15.61
N ILE A 67 1.41 -13.52 15.98
CA ILE A 67 1.66 -13.10 17.38
C ILE A 67 0.76 -11.93 17.75
N THR A 68 0.75 -10.88 16.93
CA THR A 68 0.02 -9.64 17.21
C THR A 68 -1.49 -9.77 17.02
N LYS A 69 -1.94 -10.77 16.24
CA LYS A 69 -3.33 -10.98 15.84
C LYS A 69 -3.95 -9.75 15.15
N HIS A 70 -3.12 -8.96 14.49
CA HIS A 70 -3.54 -7.72 13.84
C HIS A 70 -2.61 -7.41 12.67
N ASP A 71 -3.15 -7.32 11.48
CA ASP A 71 -2.44 -7.16 10.22
C ASP A 71 -1.66 -5.83 10.10
N VAL A 72 -2.33 -4.70 10.35
CA VAL A 72 -1.68 -3.38 10.29
C VAL A 72 -0.57 -3.27 11.34
N ILE A 73 -0.79 -3.76 12.57
CA ILE A 73 0.23 -3.75 13.61
C ILE A 73 1.42 -4.64 13.23
N ALA A 74 1.18 -5.79 12.59
CA ALA A 74 2.25 -6.65 12.09
C ALA A 74 3.10 -5.93 11.04
N PHE A 75 2.46 -5.30 10.08
CA PHE A 75 3.13 -4.48 9.06
C PHE A 75 3.96 -3.35 9.68
N LEU A 76 3.38 -2.57 10.60
CA LEU A 76 4.07 -1.47 11.26
C LEU A 76 5.26 -1.95 12.11
N THR A 77 5.11 -3.11 12.77
CA THR A 77 6.19 -3.75 13.53
C THR A 77 7.34 -4.16 12.60
N TYR A 78 7.03 -4.75 11.45
CA TYR A 78 8.02 -5.05 10.43
C TYR A 78 8.73 -3.78 9.93
N LEU A 79 7.95 -2.76 9.59
CA LEU A 79 8.43 -1.48 9.05
C LEU A 79 9.35 -0.74 10.04
N SER A 80 9.10 -0.85 11.35
CA SER A 80 9.90 -0.20 12.39
C SER A 80 11.38 -0.59 12.36
N LYS A 81 11.72 -1.76 11.85
CA LYS A 81 13.11 -2.24 11.69
C LYS A 81 13.93 -1.36 10.74
N PHE A 82 13.28 -0.76 9.76
CA PHE A 82 13.91 0.09 8.73
C PHE A 82 13.86 1.57 9.11
N ILE A 83 12.81 2.01 9.81
CA ILE A 83 12.59 3.41 10.21
C ILE A 83 13.38 3.76 11.47
N GLY A 84 13.52 2.81 12.39
CA GLY A 84 14.16 3.03 13.70
C GLY A 84 13.27 3.85 14.66
N GLU A 85 13.87 4.71 15.48
CA GLU A 85 13.16 5.44 16.56
C GLU A 85 11.98 6.31 16.10
N SER A 86 12.01 6.78 14.84
CA SER A 86 10.93 7.58 14.28
C SER A 86 9.65 6.75 14.02
N SER A 87 9.72 5.43 14.08
CA SER A 87 8.56 4.53 13.87
C SER A 87 7.44 4.78 14.89
N ARG A 88 7.76 5.27 16.07
CA ARG A 88 6.78 5.63 17.11
C ARG A 88 5.80 6.73 16.71
N PHE A 89 6.08 7.47 15.65
CA PHE A 89 5.21 8.52 15.11
C PHE A 89 4.38 8.05 13.93
N VAL A 90 4.67 6.87 13.39
CA VAL A 90 3.89 6.26 12.32
C VAL A 90 2.57 5.74 12.88
N HIS A 91 1.50 5.84 12.11
CA HIS A 91 0.13 5.45 12.50
C HIS A 91 -0.47 6.25 13.68
N GLN A 92 0.13 7.38 14.02
CA GLN A 92 -0.36 8.21 15.13
C GLN A 92 -1.67 8.90 14.73
N GLY A 93 -2.74 8.65 15.49
CA GLY A 93 -4.06 9.23 15.24
C GLY A 93 -4.85 8.56 14.10
N LEU A 94 -4.33 7.52 13.48
CA LEU A 94 -5.02 6.70 12.48
C LEU A 94 -5.65 5.46 13.12
N THR A 95 -6.67 4.94 12.45
CA THR A 95 -7.19 3.59 12.71
C THR A 95 -6.83 2.67 11.55
N SER A 96 -6.92 1.35 11.76
CA SER A 96 -6.66 0.36 10.71
C SER A 96 -7.50 0.60 9.46
N SER A 97 -8.77 0.99 9.61
CA SER A 97 -9.67 1.27 8.49
C SER A 97 -9.18 2.45 7.63
N ASP A 98 -8.51 3.45 8.19
CA ASP A 98 -7.94 4.55 7.40
C ASP A 98 -6.91 4.03 6.39
N VAL A 99 -6.15 3.00 6.76
CA VAL A 99 -5.16 2.37 5.88
C VAL A 99 -5.81 1.35 4.96
N LEU A 100 -6.64 0.45 5.50
CA LEU A 100 -7.25 -0.66 4.76
C LEU A 100 -8.19 -0.16 3.67
N ASP A 101 -9.13 0.73 4.02
CA ASP A 101 -10.15 1.21 3.10
C ASP A 101 -9.55 2.14 2.04
N THR A 102 -8.59 2.99 2.42
CA THR A 102 -7.86 3.82 1.46
C THR A 102 -7.06 2.96 0.48
N CYS A 103 -6.33 1.96 0.97
CA CYS A 103 -5.60 1.01 0.12
C CYS A 103 -6.53 0.30 -0.85
N PHE A 104 -7.65 -0.24 -0.36
CA PHE A 104 -8.61 -0.94 -1.19
C PHE A 104 -9.17 -0.04 -2.30
N ASN A 105 -9.51 1.20 -1.99
CA ASN A 105 -9.98 2.16 -2.99
C ASN A 105 -8.90 2.48 -4.05
N ILE A 106 -7.64 2.64 -3.65
CA ILE A 106 -6.54 2.82 -4.61
C ILE A 106 -6.40 1.60 -5.52
N GLN A 107 -6.48 0.39 -4.96
CA GLN A 107 -6.44 -0.84 -5.76
C GLN A 107 -7.62 -0.95 -6.71
N LEU A 108 -8.83 -0.55 -6.29
CA LEU A 108 -10.01 -0.50 -7.17
C LEU A 108 -9.81 0.48 -8.34
N VAL A 109 -9.31 1.67 -8.08
CA VAL A 109 -9.01 2.66 -9.13
C VAL A 109 -7.98 2.10 -10.11
N ASN A 110 -6.89 1.52 -9.59
CA ASN A 110 -5.84 0.93 -10.43
C ASN A 110 -6.38 -0.23 -11.28
N ALA A 111 -7.22 -1.10 -10.72
CA ALA A 111 -7.85 -2.19 -11.46
C ALA A 111 -8.83 -1.66 -12.52
N SER A 112 -9.63 -0.64 -12.19
CA SER A 112 -10.59 -0.02 -13.10
C SER A 112 -9.93 0.59 -14.33
N ASN A 113 -8.77 1.23 -14.16
CA ASN A 113 -8.00 1.80 -15.28
C ASN A 113 -7.60 0.72 -16.31
N TYR A 114 -7.23 -0.48 -15.86
CA TYR A 114 -6.93 -1.61 -16.76
C TYR A 114 -8.19 -2.14 -17.46
N LEU A 115 -9.32 -2.17 -16.77
CA LEU A 115 -10.59 -2.61 -17.36
C LEU A 115 -11.10 -1.58 -18.38
N GLU A 116 -11.05 -0.30 -18.05
CA GLU A 116 -11.46 0.79 -18.95
C GLU A 116 -10.63 0.77 -20.23
N LYS A 117 -9.30 0.65 -20.12
CA LYS A 117 -8.43 0.52 -21.28
C LYS A 117 -8.81 -0.69 -22.14
N GLY A 118 -9.08 -1.85 -21.54
CA GLY A 118 -9.48 -3.05 -22.26
C GLY A 118 -10.83 -2.90 -22.98
N LEU A 119 -11.77 -2.16 -22.40
CA LEU A 119 -13.06 -1.83 -23.03
C LEU A 119 -12.89 -0.86 -24.21
N GLN A 120 -12.00 0.13 -24.06
CA GLN A 120 -11.70 1.07 -25.15
C GLN A 120 -11.04 0.33 -26.31
N ASP A 121 -10.05 -0.53 -26.06
CA ASP A 121 -9.40 -1.34 -27.08
C ASP A 121 -10.43 -2.22 -27.84
N LEU A 122 -11.41 -2.80 -27.11
CA LEU A 122 -12.48 -3.59 -27.70
C LEU A 122 -13.44 -2.73 -28.56
N LEU A 123 -13.78 -1.53 -28.07
CA LEU A 123 -14.62 -0.58 -28.81
C LEU A 123 -13.95 -0.18 -30.12
N ASP A 124 -12.67 0.18 -30.09
CA ASP A 124 -11.91 0.58 -31.27
C ASP A 124 -11.84 -0.56 -32.31
N LEU A 125 -11.63 -1.80 -31.84
CA LEU A 125 -11.70 -2.98 -32.71
C LEU A 125 -13.09 -3.19 -33.34
N SER A 126 -14.16 -2.99 -32.57
CA SER A 126 -15.53 -3.17 -33.09
C SER A 126 -15.89 -2.12 -34.13
N LEU A 127 -15.37 -0.91 -34.04
CA LEU A 127 -15.59 0.17 -35.01
C LEU A 127 -14.87 -0.03 -36.33
N ILE A 128 -13.79 -0.83 -36.37
CA ILE A 128 -13.07 -1.16 -37.60
C ILE A 128 -13.89 -2.13 -38.48
N HIS A 129 -14.79 -2.90 -37.87
CA HIS A 129 -15.58 -3.94 -38.59
C HIS A 129 -17.01 -3.48 -38.96
N ILE A 130 -17.34 -2.22 -38.69
CA ILE A 130 -18.59 -1.60 -39.16
C ILE A 130 -18.31 -0.81 -40.43
#